data_8b85a9100f8a5e59479ab8748032397e
#
_entry.id   8b85a9100f8a5e59479ab8748032397e
#
_cell.length_a   1.000
_cell.length_b   1.000
_cell.length_c   1.000
_cell.angle_alpha   90.00
_cell.angle_beta   90.00
_cell.angle_gamma   90.00
#
_symmetry.space_group_name_H-M   'P 1'
#
loop_
_entity.id
_entity.type
_entity.pdbx_description
1 polymer ?
#
loop_
_entity_poly.entity_id
_entity_poly.type
_entity_poly.pdbx_seq_one_letter_code
_entity_poly.pdbx_strand_id
1 'polypeptide(L)'
;MSDAMSGVNQMVSDLNKSVNAAIERVQAQKEAQAAASANVESYRKDVRKSSLNTPGMATDIGILSKGVTRLNVVGALNADDPVDFYKFRVTTKGEVTLGQIGDEGLRVQVMTKLGTVVADSDKGAGKEYENFKSMMQGEYSLDKGDYTLRLTRDKGQSPKDTKNYAIQLSMGAYTQDYDTVAKAPRKGDSPFPMSTAQQAMLDGLNSAMASMNSIPTGQTGTQKLMGSFNLFV
;
A
#
# COMPACT_ATOMS: atom_id res chain seq x y z
N MET A 1 -19.42 60.57 3.16
CA MET A 1 -19.24 59.53 2.10
C MET A 1 -17.77 59.13 1.90
N SER A 2 -16.77 59.82 2.43
CA SER A 2 -15.34 59.46 2.27
C SER A 2 -14.88 58.29 3.17
N ASP A 3 -15.49 58.06 4.35
CA ASP A 3 -15.04 57.03 5.30
C ASP A 3 -15.35 55.62 4.84
N ALA A 4 -16.48 55.39 4.14
CA ALA A 4 -16.83 54.06 3.62
C ALA A 4 -15.90 53.58 2.49
N MET A 5 -15.40 54.48 1.66
CA MET A 5 -14.43 54.15 0.60
C MET A 5 -13.03 53.85 1.16
N SER A 6 -12.64 54.49 2.26
CA SER A 6 -11.37 54.20 2.93
C SER A 6 -11.35 52.78 3.51
N GLY A 7 -12.46 52.36 4.14
CA GLY A 7 -12.59 50.97 4.69
C GLY A 7 -12.55 49.89 3.64
N VAL A 8 -13.19 50.09 2.48
CA VAL A 8 -13.16 49.13 1.37
C VAL A 8 -11.76 49.02 0.78
N ASN A 9 -11.05 50.09 0.58
CA ASN A 9 -9.67 50.08 0.08
C ASN A 9 -8.71 49.36 1.04
N GLN A 10 -8.92 49.52 2.35
CA GLN A 10 -8.14 48.82 3.36
C GLN A 10 -8.41 47.31 3.35
N MET A 11 -9.67 46.91 3.25
CA MET A 11 -10.07 45.50 3.11
C MET A 11 -9.47 44.86 1.85
N VAL A 12 -9.49 45.55 0.71
CA VAL A 12 -8.89 45.03 -0.53
C VAL A 12 -7.37 44.91 -0.40
N SER A 13 -6.72 45.87 0.27
CA SER A 13 -5.27 45.83 0.54
C SER A 13 -4.92 44.63 1.44
N ASP A 14 -5.67 44.38 2.49
CA ASP A 14 -5.43 43.29 3.43
C ASP A 14 -5.74 41.94 2.80
N LEU A 15 -6.76 41.82 1.95
CA LEU A 15 -7.03 40.64 1.15
C LEU A 15 -5.88 40.37 0.18
N ASN A 16 -5.39 41.32 -0.54
CA ASN A 16 -4.24 41.20 -1.44
C ASN A 16 -2.98 40.72 -0.71
N LYS A 17 -2.68 41.28 0.48
CA LYS A 17 -1.58 40.80 1.31
C LYS A 17 -1.74 39.36 1.74
N SER A 18 -2.95 38.99 2.15
CA SER A 18 -3.27 37.58 2.54
C SER A 18 -3.11 36.62 1.37
N VAL A 19 -3.59 36.98 0.18
CA VAL A 19 -3.45 36.19 -1.05
C VAL A 19 -1.99 36.05 -1.45
N ASN A 20 -1.23 37.12 -1.44
CA ASN A 20 0.20 37.09 -1.77
C ASN A 20 0.99 36.22 -0.78
N ALA A 21 0.73 36.36 0.53
CA ALA A 21 1.35 35.50 1.54
C ALA A 21 0.99 34.02 1.38
N ALA A 22 -0.23 33.70 0.92
CA ALA A 22 -0.63 32.34 0.61
C ALA A 22 0.10 31.79 -0.63
N ILE A 23 0.25 32.61 -1.67
CA ILE A 23 1.00 32.26 -2.88
C ILE A 23 2.48 32.00 -2.57
N GLU A 24 3.12 32.88 -1.79
CA GLU A 24 4.51 32.70 -1.36
C GLU A 24 4.71 31.42 -0.56
N ARG A 25 3.77 31.07 0.35
CA ARG A 25 3.82 29.81 1.10
C ARG A 25 3.71 28.60 0.18
N VAL A 26 2.81 28.63 -0.79
CA VAL A 26 2.64 27.55 -1.77
C VAL A 26 3.89 27.40 -2.65
N GLN A 27 4.49 28.52 -3.07
CA GLN A 27 5.74 28.51 -3.83
C GLN A 27 6.91 27.96 -3.02
N ALA A 28 7.09 28.44 -1.78
CA ALA A 28 8.12 27.93 -0.88
C ALA A 28 7.95 26.43 -0.57
N GLN A 29 6.72 25.97 -0.42
CA GLN A 29 6.43 24.52 -0.27
C GLN A 29 6.77 23.72 -1.52
N LYS A 30 6.47 24.24 -2.71
CA LYS A 30 6.83 23.59 -3.98
C LYS A 30 8.34 23.54 -4.20
N GLU A 31 9.06 24.62 -3.87
CA GLU A 31 10.52 24.68 -3.95
C GLU A 31 11.18 23.74 -2.94
N ALA A 32 10.66 23.70 -1.71
CA ALA A 32 11.14 22.75 -0.70
C ALA A 32 10.87 21.29 -1.10
N GLN A 33 9.73 20.98 -1.70
CA GLN A 33 9.43 19.66 -2.26
C GLN A 33 10.32 19.31 -3.46
N ALA A 34 10.58 20.26 -4.35
CA ALA A 34 11.47 20.06 -5.50
C ALA A 34 12.93 19.85 -5.06
N ALA A 35 13.41 20.61 -4.06
CA ALA A 35 14.74 20.43 -3.49
C ALA A 35 14.88 19.11 -2.71
N ALA A 36 13.82 18.69 -2.02
CA ALA A 36 13.78 17.39 -1.33
C ALA A 36 13.78 16.21 -2.31
N SER A 37 13.16 16.36 -3.50
CA SER A 37 13.13 15.30 -4.51
C SER A 37 14.45 15.14 -5.28
N ALA A 38 15.37 16.09 -5.25
CA ALA A 38 16.66 16.00 -5.95
C ALA A 38 17.61 14.92 -5.37
N ASN A 39 17.40 14.47 -4.11
CA ASN A 39 18.22 13.49 -3.41
C ASN A 39 17.41 12.29 -2.89
N VAL A 40 16.30 11.93 -3.54
CA VAL A 40 15.48 10.80 -3.11
C VAL A 40 15.99 9.51 -3.73
N GLU A 41 16.34 8.56 -2.87
CA GLU A 41 16.66 7.19 -3.28
C GLU A 41 15.37 6.40 -3.49
N SER A 42 15.18 5.84 -4.70
CA SER A 42 13.99 5.06 -5.03
C SER A 42 14.29 3.56 -4.99
N TYR A 43 13.45 2.83 -4.28
CA TYR A 43 13.51 1.38 -4.13
C TYR A 43 12.23 0.76 -4.65
N ARG A 44 12.33 -0.15 -5.61
CA ARG A 44 11.19 -0.86 -6.15
C ARG A 44 11.25 -2.35 -5.84
N LYS A 45 10.13 -2.89 -5.38
CA LYS A 45 9.95 -4.33 -5.22
C LYS A 45 8.64 -4.80 -5.85
N ASP A 46 8.68 -5.92 -6.52
CA ASP A 46 7.51 -6.64 -7.00
C ASP A 46 7.17 -7.73 -5.97
N VAL A 47 5.95 -7.74 -5.51
CA VAL A 47 5.47 -8.74 -4.53
C VAL A 47 4.23 -9.42 -5.08
N ARG A 48 4.04 -10.68 -4.70
CA ARG A 48 2.80 -11.40 -4.98
C ARG A 48 1.94 -11.39 -3.73
N LYS A 49 0.68 -10.98 -3.89
CA LYS A 49 -0.28 -10.97 -2.79
C LYS A 49 -0.62 -12.40 -2.37
N SER A 50 -0.97 -12.60 -1.11
CA SER A 50 -1.51 -13.87 -0.65
C SER A 50 -2.91 -14.09 -1.21
N SER A 51 -3.25 -15.33 -1.55
CA SER A 51 -4.61 -15.72 -1.90
C SER A 51 -5.56 -15.77 -0.69
N LEU A 52 -5.01 -15.70 0.54
CA LEU A 52 -5.80 -15.56 1.77
C LEU A 52 -6.06 -14.08 2.05
N ASN A 53 -7.32 -13.68 1.91
CA ASN A 53 -7.79 -12.32 2.13
C ASN A 53 -7.99 -12.04 3.63
N THR A 54 -6.91 -12.13 4.41
CA THR A 54 -6.91 -11.91 5.86
C THR A 54 -5.81 -10.95 6.29
N PRO A 55 -6.02 -10.14 7.34
CA PRO A 55 -5.01 -9.21 7.84
C PRO A 55 -3.70 -9.89 8.25
N GLY A 56 -3.74 -11.15 8.71
CA GLY A 56 -2.56 -11.91 9.10
C GLY A 56 -1.62 -12.23 7.93
N MET A 57 -2.16 -12.26 6.70
CA MET A 57 -1.42 -12.47 5.46
C MET A 57 -1.15 -11.19 4.69
N ALA A 58 -1.27 -10.02 5.34
CA ALA A 58 -1.03 -8.73 4.74
C ALA A 58 0.37 -8.64 4.13
N THR A 59 0.45 -8.15 2.90
CA THR A 59 1.71 -7.87 2.22
C THR A 59 2.47 -6.76 2.93
N ASP A 60 3.73 -7.01 3.27
CA ASP A 60 4.57 -6.01 3.94
C ASP A 60 5.04 -4.96 2.93
N ILE A 61 4.69 -3.71 3.17
CA ILE A 61 5.12 -2.58 2.34
C ILE A 61 6.24 -1.76 2.98
N GLY A 62 6.61 -2.05 4.22
CA GLY A 62 7.79 -1.50 4.87
C GLY A 62 7.52 -0.65 6.09
N ILE A 63 8.46 0.26 6.34
CA ILE A 63 8.51 1.08 7.54
C ILE A 63 8.24 2.54 7.16
N LEU A 64 7.27 3.15 7.82
CA LEU A 64 6.96 4.56 7.69
C LEU A 64 7.67 5.36 8.80
N SER A 65 8.71 6.09 8.42
CA SER A 65 9.52 6.90 9.32
C SER A 65 9.39 8.37 8.96
N LYS A 66 9.12 9.21 9.98
CA LYS A 66 8.97 10.65 9.81
C LYS A 66 10.24 11.27 9.22
N GLY A 67 10.09 12.06 8.17
CA GLY A 67 11.21 12.75 7.50
C GLY A 67 12.15 11.85 6.71
N VAL A 68 11.87 10.53 6.59
CA VAL A 68 12.79 9.58 5.96
C VAL A 68 12.13 8.81 4.82
N THR A 69 10.98 8.18 5.06
CA THR A 69 10.41 7.22 4.11
C THR A 69 9.06 7.67 3.56
N ARG A 70 8.85 7.38 2.28
CA ARG A 70 7.55 7.33 1.62
C ARG A 70 7.28 5.90 1.19
N LEU A 71 6.08 5.40 1.41
CA LEU A 71 5.65 4.07 1.01
C LEU A 71 4.58 4.21 -0.08
N ASN A 72 4.82 3.60 -1.23
CA ASN A 72 3.85 3.52 -2.31
C ASN A 72 3.47 2.07 -2.53
N VAL A 73 2.20 1.81 -2.77
CA VAL A 73 1.71 0.50 -3.19
C VAL A 73 0.80 0.64 -4.39
N VAL A 74 1.08 -0.12 -5.42
CA VAL A 74 0.29 -0.19 -6.66
C VAL A 74 -0.24 -1.60 -6.81
N GLY A 75 -1.53 -1.74 -7.09
CA GLY A 75 -2.17 -3.04 -7.23
C GLY A 75 -3.53 -2.96 -7.92
N ALA A 76 -4.24 -4.08 -7.93
CA ALA A 76 -5.59 -4.15 -8.45
C ALA A 76 -6.43 -5.17 -7.66
N LEU A 77 -7.69 -4.85 -7.43
CA LEU A 77 -8.70 -5.79 -6.97
C LEU A 77 -9.31 -6.49 -8.19
N ASN A 78 -9.37 -7.81 -8.16
CA ASN A 78 -9.97 -8.63 -9.21
C ASN A 78 -11.15 -9.43 -8.65
N ALA A 79 -11.88 -10.14 -9.50
CA ALA A 79 -12.98 -11.00 -9.07
C ALA A 79 -12.51 -12.10 -8.09
N ASP A 80 -11.35 -12.68 -8.37
CA ASP A 80 -10.76 -13.75 -7.55
C ASP A 80 -9.93 -13.20 -6.36
N ASP A 81 -9.69 -11.89 -6.32
CA ASP A 81 -8.92 -11.22 -5.30
C ASP A 81 -9.64 -9.90 -4.89
N PRO A 82 -10.74 -10.02 -4.13
CA PRO A 82 -11.67 -8.91 -3.87
C PRO A 82 -11.21 -7.97 -2.76
N VAL A 83 -10.21 -8.35 -1.97
CA VAL A 83 -9.72 -7.59 -0.82
C VAL A 83 -8.21 -7.66 -0.75
N ASP A 84 -7.57 -6.53 -0.59
CA ASP A 84 -6.13 -6.44 -0.38
C ASP A 84 -5.79 -5.96 1.03
N PHE A 85 -4.76 -6.55 1.60
CA PHE A 85 -4.21 -6.16 2.88
C PHE A 85 -2.72 -5.84 2.77
N TYR A 86 -2.31 -4.65 3.24
CA TYR A 86 -0.92 -4.21 3.30
C TYR A 86 -0.57 -3.81 4.72
N LYS A 87 0.51 -4.36 5.26
CA LYS A 87 1.01 -3.98 6.59
C LYS A 87 2.20 -3.05 6.48
N PHE A 88 2.25 -2.09 7.39
CA PHE A 88 3.37 -1.18 7.56
C PHE A 88 3.58 -0.86 9.03
N ARG A 89 4.78 -0.41 9.36
CA ARG A 89 5.13 -0.02 10.73
C ARG A 89 5.45 1.46 10.81
N VAL A 90 4.82 2.16 11.75
CA VAL A 90 5.14 3.54 12.12
C VAL A 90 6.17 3.52 13.23
N THR A 91 7.34 4.18 13.04
CA THR A 91 8.44 4.17 14.01
C THR A 91 8.29 5.20 15.12
N THR A 92 7.69 6.34 14.80
CA THR A 92 7.49 7.46 15.72
C THR A 92 6.12 8.07 15.48
N LYS A 93 5.48 8.58 16.54
CA LYS A 93 4.24 9.33 16.42
C LYS A 93 4.41 10.53 15.49
N GLY A 94 3.45 10.76 14.60
CA GLY A 94 3.45 11.92 13.71
C GLY A 94 2.29 11.94 12.73
N GLU A 95 2.15 13.07 12.08
CA GLU A 95 1.13 13.32 11.07
C GLU A 95 1.43 12.52 9.80
N VAL A 96 0.44 11.80 9.33
CA VAL A 96 0.52 10.95 8.14
C VAL A 96 -0.32 11.55 7.03
N THR A 97 0.30 11.68 5.87
CA THR A 97 -0.40 12.00 4.62
C THR A 97 -0.69 10.73 3.85
N LEU A 98 -1.96 10.50 3.52
CA LEU A 98 -2.39 9.42 2.65
C LEU A 98 -2.80 9.99 1.30
N GLY A 99 -2.14 9.56 0.23
CA GLY A 99 -2.54 9.81 -1.15
C GLY A 99 -3.23 8.58 -1.74
N GLN A 100 -4.31 8.78 -2.48
CA GLN A 100 -5.02 7.73 -3.19
C GLN A 100 -5.24 8.16 -4.64
N ILE A 101 -4.84 7.29 -5.57
CA ILE A 101 -5.13 7.41 -7.02
C ILE A 101 -5.64 6.04 -7.46
N GLY A 102 -6.63 6.02 -8.35
CA GLY A 102 -7.16 4.77 -8.89
C GLY A 102 -8.59 4.90 -9.42
N ASP A 103 -9.18 3.76 -9.71
CA ASP A 103 -10.54 3.67 -10.21
C ASP A 103 -11.55 4.08 -9.13
N GLU A 104 -12.66 4.67 -9.54
CA GLU A 104 -13.76 5.02 -8.63
C GLU A 104 -14.36 3.76 -7.98
N GLY A 105 -14.92 3.92 -6.78
CA GLY A 105 -15.57 2.85 -6.05
C GLY A 105 -14.60 1.94 -5.30
N LEU A 106 -13.46 2.50 -4.87
CA LEU A 106 -12.51 1.88 -3.96
C LEU A 106 -12.70 2.41 -2.54
N ARG A 107 -12.75 1.50 -1.58
CA ARG A 107 -12.75 1.80 -0.15
C ARG A 107 -11.39 1.48 0.44
N VAL A 108 -10.81 2.46 1.10
CA VAL A 108 -9.53 2.36 1.80
C VAL A 108 -9.77 2.50 3.29
N GLN A 109 -9.26 1.55 4.07
CA GLN A 109 -9.31 1.58 5.52
C GLN A 109 -7.91 1.45 6.09
N VAL A 110 -7.60 2.26 7.09
CA VAL A 110 -6.40 2.12 7.92
C VAL A 110 -6.81 1.50 9.24
N MET A 111 -6.15 0.42 9.62
CA MET A 111 -6.46 -0.34 10.83
C MET A 111 -5.22 -0.47 11.71
N THR A 112 -5.40 -0.54 13.00
CA THR A 112 -4.35 -0.95 13.95
C THR A 112 -4.05 -2.45 13.79
N LYS A 113 -2.96 -2.91 14.38
CA LYS A 113 -2.63 -4.35 14.47
C LYS A 113 -3.75 -5.21 15.05
N LEU A 114 -4.56 -4.64 15.94
CA LEU A 114 -5.69 -5.33 16.57
C LEU A 114 -6.96 -5.35 15.70
N GLY A 115 -6.90 -4.76 14.50
CA GLY A 115 -8.04 -4.72 13.57
C GLY A 115 -9.01 -3.54 13.82
N THR A 116 -8.71 -2.64 14.74
CA THR A 116 -9.53 -1.43 14.97
C THR A 116 -9.32 -0.47 13.80
N VAL A 117 -10.39 -0.08 13.12
CA VAL A 117 -10.37 0.91 12.04
C VAL A 117 -10.11 2.29 12.66
N VAL A 118 -9.09 3.00 12.16
CA VAL A 118 -8.73 4.36 12.60
C VAL A 118 -9.06 5.41 11.54
N ALA A 119 -9.13 5.01 10.27
CA ALA A 119 -9.56 5.87 9.16
C ALA A 119 -10.25 5.01 8.08
N ASP A 120 -11.28 5.55 7.45
CA ASP A 120 -12.11 4.85 6.46
C ASP A 120 -12.62 5.83 5.40
N SER A 121 -12.44 5.51 4.13
CA SER A 121 -12.91 6.35 3.01
C SER A 121 -14.42 6.30 2.78
N ASP A 122 -15.16 5.37 3.44
CA ASP A 122 -16.63 5.32 3.37
C ASP A 122 -17.24 6.54 4.08
N LYS A 123 -17.98 7.37 3.34
CA LYS A 123 -18.66 8.56 3.87
C LYS A 123 -19.63 8.24 5.02
N GLY A 124 -20.12 7.02 5.10
CA GLY A 124 -20.98 6.55 6.17
C GLY A 124 -20.25 6.10 7.44
N ALA A 125 -18.92 6.12 7.47
CA ALA A 125 -18.12 5.65 8.59
C ALA A 125 -18.01 6.66 9.77
N GLY A 126 -18.64 7.83 9.66
CA GLY A 126 -18.66 8.82 10.74
C GLY A 126 -17.27 9.36 11.08
N LYS A 127 -16.81 9.14 12.32
CA LYS A 127 -15.52 9.64 12.80
C LYS A 127 -14.33 9.11 12.00
N GLU A 128 -14.36 7.86 11.58
CA GLU A 128 -13.30 7.24 10.78
C GLU A 128 -13.19 7.88 9.41
N TYR A 129 -14.30 8.38 8.84
CA TYR A 129 -14.27 9.16 7.61
C TYR A 129 -13.65 10.55 7.80
N GLU A 130 -13.94 11.23 8.91
CA GLU A 130 -13.28 12.50 9.23
C GLU A 130 -11.77 12.30 9.43
N ASN A 131 -11.37 11.24 10.12
CA ASN A 131 -9.98 10.86 10.27
C ASN A 131 -9.31 10.59 8.91
N PHE A 132 -10.02 9.93 7.99
CA PHE A 132 -9.53 9.67 6.63
C PHE A 132 -9.30 10.98 5.87
N LYS A 133 -10.22 11.94 5.93
CA LYS A 133 -10.05 13.27 5.34
C LYS A 133 -8.84 14.02 5.92
N SER A 134 -8.72 14.01 7.24
CA SER A 134 -7.58 14.62 7.92
C SER A 134 -6.27 13.94 7.54
N MET A 135 -6.27 12.63 7.31
CA MET A 135 -5.10 11.89 6.82
C MET A 135 -4.75 12.27 5.38
N MET A 136 -5.73 12.49 4.50
CA MET A 136 -5.48 12.99 3.15
C MET A 136 -4.88 14.41 3.15
N GLN A 137 -5.21 15.22 4.17
CA GLN A 137 -4.68 16.57 4.36
C GLN A 137 -3.32 16.60 5.08
N GLY A 138 -2.87 15.44 5.63
CA GLY A 138 -1.65 15.35 6.41
C GLY A 138 -1.79 15.89 7.83
N GLU A 139 -3.01 15.91 8.37
CA GLU A 139 -3.35 16.46 9.71
C GLU A 139 -3.67 15.37 10.73
N TYR A 140 -3.75 14.10 10.30
CA TYR A 140 -4.04 12.98 11.19
C TYR A 140 -2.76 12.34 11.71
N SER A 141 -2.62 12.29 13.04
CA SER A 141 -1.45 11.69 13.68
C SER A 141 -1.67 10.21 13.99
N LEU A 142 -0.76 9.36 13.49
CA LEU A 142 -0.64 7.97 13.92
C LEU A 142 0.38 7.82 15.04
N ASP A 143 0.07 6.98 16.02
CA ASP A 143 1.01 6.59 17.06
C ASP A 143 2.03 5.57 16.51
N LYS A 144 3.15 5.41 17.21
CA LYS A 144 4.10 4.32 16.92
C LYS A 144 3.41 2.97 17.02
N GLY A 145 3.53 2.13 15.99
CA GLY A 145 2.89 0.81 15.98
C GLY A 145 2.85 0.16 14.61
N ASP A 146 2.23 -1.02 14.57
CA ASP A 146 1.96 -1.75 13.34
C ASP A 146 0.54 -1.44 12.87
N TYR A 147 0.40 -1.17 11.58
CA TYR A 147 -0.87 -0.83 10.94
C TYR A 147 -1.10 -1.68 9.69
N THR A 148 -2.35 -1.75 9.30
CA THR A 148 -2.78 -2.46 8.09
C THR A 148 -3.68 -1.55 7.26
N LEU A 149 -3.35 -1.43 5.96
CA LEU A 149 -4.27 -0.91 4.96
C LEU A 149 -5.15 -2.07 4.47
N ARG A 150 -6.43 -1.83 4.40
CA ARG A 150 -7.40 -2.72 3.76
C ARG A 150 -8.03 -1.99 2.59
N LEU A 151 -7.95 -2.59 1.41
CA LEU A 151 -8.58 -2.09 0.21
C LEU A 151 -9.69 -3.05 -0.21
N THR A 152 -10.87 -2.48 -0.47
CA THR A 152 -12.05 -3.23 -0.93
C THR A 152 -12.80 -2.40 -1.97
N ARG A 153 -13.77 -2.98 -2.63
CA ARG A 153 -14.73 -2.22 -3.41
C ARG A 153 -15.74 -1.54 -2.48
N ASP A 154 -16.21 -0.37 -2.88
CA ASP A 154 -17.34 0.29 -2.21
C ASP A 154 -18.62 -0.54 -2.35
N LYS A 155 -19.56 -0.27 -1.45
CA LYS A 155 -20.90 -0.88 -1.50
C LYS A 155 -21.57 -0.59 -2.83
N GLY A 156 -22.14 -1.62 -3.47
CA GLY A 156 -22.83 -1.50 -4.75
C GLY A 156 -21.94 -1.61 -5.99
N GLN A 157 -20.61 -1.70 -5.83
CA GLN A 157 -19.73 -1.99 -6.96
C GLN A 157 -19.78 -3.47 -7.35
N SER A 158 -19.66 -3.73 -8.65
CA SER A 158 -19.64 -5.09 -9.18
C SER A 158 -18.43 -5.87 -8.66
N PRO A 159 -18.60 -7.08 -8.11
CA PRO A 159 -17.46 -7.89 -7.66
C PRO A 159 -16.57 -8.39 -8.80
N LYS A 160 -17.05 -8.32 -10.04
CA LYS A 160 -16.32 -8.79 -11.23
C LYS A 160 -15.40 -7.73 -11.83
N ASP A 161 -15.64 -6.45 -11.51
CA ASP A 161 -14.86 -5.35 -12.07
C ASP A 161 -13.45 -5.34 -11.48
N THR A 162 -12.46 -5.21 -12.33
CA THR A 162 -11.10 -4.90 -11.91
C THR A 162 -11.03 -3.45 -11.46
N LYS A 163 -10.44 -3.19 -10.30
CA LYS A 163 -10.22 -1.85 -9.75
C LYS A 163 -8.74 -1.65 -9.49
N ASN A 164 -8.09 -0.81 -10.29
CA ASN A 164 -6.68 -0.45 -10.11
C ASN A 164 -6.55 0.64 -9.05
N TYR A 165 -5.48 0.59 -8.28
CA TYR A 165 -5.20 1.60 -7.26
C TYR A 165 -3.70 1.83 -7.08
N ALA A 166 -3.39 3.02 -6.61
CA ALA A 166 -2.11 3.40 -6.03
C ALA A 166 -2.35 4.15 -4.73
N ILE A 167 -1.75 3.69 -3.65
CA ILE A 167 -1.82 4.32 -2.33
C ILE A 167 -0.42 4.76 -1.94
N GLN A 168 -0.32 5.97 -1.42
CA GLN A 168 0.90 6.56 -0.93
C GLN A 168 0.75 6.90 0.55
N LEU A 169 1.78 6.63 1.33
CA LEU A 169 1.88 7.04 2.74
C LEU A 169 3.20 7.79 2.94
N SER A 170 3.13 8.95 3.58
CA SER A 170 4.31 9.73 3.98
C SER A 170 4.10 10.41 5.32
N MET A 171 5.18 10.80 5.98
CA MET A 171 5.18 11.59 7.23
C MET A 171 6.12 12.79 7.05
N GLY A 172 5.63 13.79 6.31
CA GLY A 172 6.40 14.98 5.92
C GLY A 172 7.34 14.70 4.75
N ALA A 173 8.49 15.42 4.70
CA ALA A 173 9.53 15.19 3.69
C ALA A 173 10.10 13.78 3.79
N TYR A 174 10.70 13.28 2.70
CA TYR A 174 11.30 11.94 2.64
C TYR A 174 12.57 11.96 1.79
N THR A 175 13.48 11.06 2.09
CA THR A 175 14.73 10.84 1.35
C THR A 175 14.79 9.44 0.71
N GLN A 176 13.87 8.57 1.12
CA GLN A 176 13.75 7.20 0.61
C GLN A 176 12.31 6.95 0.15
N ASP A 177 12.18 6.46 -1.07
CA ASP A 177 10.90 6.19 -1.72
C ASP A 177 10.77 4.69 -2.03
N TYR A 178 9.81 4.04 -1.41
CA TYR A 178 9.61 2.60 -1.53
C TYR A 178 8.37 2.31 -2.38
N ASP A 179 8.58 1.80 -3.59
CA ASP A 179 7.54 1.37 -4.50
C ASP A 179 7.29 -0.13 -4.37
N THR A 180 6.11 -0.51 -3.97
CA THR A 180 5.66 -1.90 -3.93
C THR A 180 4.63 -2.15 -5.04
N VAL A 181 4.97 -2.98 -6.02
CA VAL A 181 4.04 -3.42 -7.06
C VAL A 181 3.45 -4.77 -6.64
N ALA A 182 2.17 -4.75 -6.26
CA ALA A 182 1.45 -5.91 -5.74
C ALA A 182 0.72 -6.64 -6.87
N LYS A 183 1.24 -7.80 -7.25
CA LYS A 183 0.66 -8.66 -8.28
C LYS A 183 -0.38 -9.59 -7.67
N ALA A 184 -1.46 -9.85 -8.39
CA ALA A 184 -2.49 -10.79 -7.98
C ALA A 184 -1.93 -12.20 -7.73
N PRO A 185 -2.50 -12.99 -6.80
CA PRO A 185 -2.13 -14.39 -6.61
C PRO A 185 -2.37 -15.17 -7.89
N ARG A 186 -1.54 -16.16 -8.18
CA ARG A 186 -1.77 -17.10 -9.26
C ARG A 186 -2.58 -18.29 -8.74
N LYS A 187 -3.34 -18.90 -9.62
CA LYS A 187 -4.00 -20.16 -9.31
C LYS A 187 -2.95 -21.23 -8.95
N GLY A 188 -3.02 -21.77 -7.74
CA GLY A 188 -2.05 -22.75 -7.23
C GLY A 188 -0.90 -22.14 -6.41
N ASP A 189 -0.79 -20.80 -6.31
CA ASP A 189 0.17 -20.20 -5.39
C ASP A 189 -0.14 -20.60 -3.94
N SER A 190 0.90 -20.83 -3.14
CA SER A 190 0.72 -21.05 -1.70
C SER A 190 0.05 -19.82 -1.08
N PRO A 191 -0.98 -20.01 -0.23
CA PRO A 191 -1.59 -18.91 0.50
C PRO A 191 -0.64 -18.27 1.51
N PHE A 192 0.45 -18.95 1.85
CA PHE A 192 1.46 -18.42 2.77
C PHE A 192 2.56 -17.67 2.00
N PRO A 193 3.02 -16.51 2.48
CA PRO A 193 4.17 -15.84 1.89
C PRO A 193 5.40 -16.74 2.03
N MET A 194 5.87 -17.28 0.91
CA MET A 194 7.06 -18.12 0.85
C MET A 194 8.23 -17.30 0.32
N SER A 195 9.42 -17.52 0.88
CA SER A 195 10.65 -17.00 0.29
C SER A 195 10.91 -17.67 -1.07
N THR A 196 11.70 -17.03 -1.93
CA THR A 196 12.11 -17.59 -3.22
C THR A 196 12.76 -18.97 -3.06
N ALA A 197 13.52 -19.17 -1.98
CA ALA A 197 14.15 -20.46 -1.66
C ALA A 197 13.12 -21.55 -1.31
N GLN A 198 12.10 -21.19 -0.53
CA GLN A 198 11.02 -22.12 -0.18
C GLN A 198 10.15 -22.48 -1.41
N GLN A 199 9.91 -21.49 -2.29
CA GLN A 199 9.20 -21.72 -3.55
C GLN A 199 9.99 -22.68 -4.46
N ALA A 200 11.30 -22.45 -4.62
CA ALA A 200 12.15 -23.32 -5.42
C ALA A 200 12.20 -24.77 -4.86
N MET A 201 12.17 -24.90 -3.54
CA MET A 201 12.13 -26.20 -2.88
C MET A 201 10.80 -26.94 -3.14
N LEU A 202 9.68 -26.21 -3.11
CA LEU A 202 8.36 -26.74 -3.41
C LEU A 202 8.23 -27.15 -4.88
N ASP A 203 8.74 -26.34 -5.78
CA ASP A 203 8.75 -26.62 -7.22
C ASP A 203 9.63 -27.84 -7.53
N GLY A 204 10.77 -27.98 -6.84
CA GLY A 204 11.62 -29.18 -6.91
C GLY A 204 10.91 -30.43 -6.41
N LEU A 205 10.19 -30.33 -5.29
CA LEU A 205 9.41 -31.45 -4.76
C LEU A 205 8.26 -31.87 -5.70
N ASN A 206 7.54 -30.92 -6.25
CA ASN A 206 6.46 -31.18 -7.22
C ASN A 206 7.00 -31.84 -8.50
N SER A 207 8.17 -31.40 -8.98
CA SER A 207 8.83 -32.00 -10.12
C SER A 207 9.27 -33.44 -9.83
N ALA A 208 9.81 -33.70 -8.63
CA ALA A 208 10.17 -35.05 -8.21
C ALA A 208 8.94 -35.99 -8.11
N MET A 209 7.83 -35.50 -7.55
CA MET A 209 6.57 -36.23 -7.48
C MET A 209 5.98 -36.52 -8.88
N ALA A 210 6.04 -35.56 -9.80
CA ALA A 210 5.60 -35.76 -11.17
C ALA A 210 6.47 -36.79 -11.88
N SER A 211 7.78 -36.80 -11.66
CA SER A 211 8.70 -37.82 -12.19
C SER A 211 8.41 -39.21 -11.62
N MET A 212 8.07 -39.31 -10.33
CA MET A 212 7.67 -40.57 -9.72
C MET A 212 6.37 -41.16 -10.30
N ASN A 213 5.40 -40.28 -10.65
CA ASN A 213 4.14 -40.68 -11.28
C ASN A 213 4.30 -41.11 -12.75
N SER A 214 5.37 -40.71 -13.41
CA SER A 214 5.65 -41.07 -14.81
C SER A 214 6.36 -42.43 -14.97
N ILE A 215 6.76 -43.08 -13.85
CA ILE A 215 7.44 -44.40 -13.89
C ILE A 215 6.39 -45.49 -14.15
N PRO A 216 6.61 -46.41 -15.10
CA PRO A 216 5.67 -47.45 -15.45
C PRO A 216 5.26 -48.33 -14.25
N THR A 217 3.98 -48.64 -14.14
CA THR A 217 3.39 -49.50 -13.11
C THR A 217 3.96 -50.92 -13.25
N GLY A 218 4.77 -51.33 -12.30
CA GLY A 218 5.42 -52.68 -12.28
C GLY A 218 6.71 -52.69 -11.46
N GLN A 219 7.22 -51.56 -11.06
CA GLN A 219 8.41 -51.45 -10.20
C GLN A 219 8.01 -51.31 -8.72
N THR A 220 8.80 -51.92 -7.83
CA THR A 220 8.64 -51.75 -6.39
C THR A 220 8.96 -50.34 -5.95
N GLY A 221 8.40 -49.88 -4.82
CA GLY A 221 8.65 -48.53 -4.29
C GLY A 221 10.13 -48.19 -4.14
N THR A 222 10.95 -49.18 -3.80
CA THR A 222 12.43 -49.03 -3.66
C THR A 222 13.10 -48.82 -5.02
N GLN A 223 12.65 -49.51 -6.07
CA GLN A 223 13.16 -49.32 -7.42
C GLN A 223 12.75 -47.97 -8.01
N LYS A 224 11.56 -47.47 -7.65
CA LYS A 224 11.12 -46.12 -8.01
C LYS A 224 12.00 -45.02 -7.36
N LEU A 225 12.36 -45.22 -6.08
CA LEU A 225 13.21 -44.28 -5.36
C LEU A 225 14.66 -44.24 -5.93
N MET A 226 15.23 -45.45 -6.20
CA MET A 226 16.60 -45.52 -6.75
C MET A 226 16.71 -45.00 -8.18
N GLY A 227 15.66 -45.15 -9.00
CA GLY A 227 15.64 -44.64 -10.39
C GLY A 227 15.55 -43.10 -10.49
N SER A 228 15.06 -42.40 -9.43
CA SER A 228 14.95 -40.97 -9.40
C SER A 228 16.26 -40.25 -8.94
N PHE A 229 17.19 -40.99 -8.31
CA PHE A 229 18.51 -40.49 -7.95
C PHE A 229 19.54 -40.97 -8.98
N ASN A 230 19.61 -40.30 -10.13
CA ASN A 230 20.73 -40.48 -11.04
C ASN A 230 21.93 -39.75 -10.41
N LEU A 231 22.68 -40.47 -9.57
CA LEU A 231 24.00 -40.04 -9.13
C LEU A 231 24.95 -40.12 -10.33
N PHE A 232 25.28 -39.01 -10.91
CA PHE A 232 26.43 -38.91 -11.80
C PHE A 232 27.68 -39.19 -10.96
N VAL A 233 28.32 -40.30 -11.23
CA VAL A 233 29.69 -40.59 -10.87
C VAL A 233 30.57 -39.96 -11.94
#